data_60cdd51066e97e2f54954d7e59dcdcf5
#
_entry.id   60cdd51066e97e2f54954d7e59dcdcf5
#
_cell.length_a   1.000
_cell.length_b   1.000
_cell.length_c   1.000
_cell.angle_alpha   90.00
_cell.angle_beta   90.00
_cell.angle_gamma   90.00
#
_symmetry.space_group_name_H-M   'P 1'
#
loop_
_entity.id
_entity.type
_entity.pdbx_description
1 polymer ?
#
loop_
_entity_poly.entity_id
_entity_poly.type
_entity_poly.pdbx_seq_one_letter_code
_entity_poly.pdbx_strand_id
1 'polypeptide(L)'
;RHVLELKIIEKAAVNRTAKGLKDMALALKNRAKYAAAENLIACVEADIAFHSAIAESCGNNILTALYDTLSVHVNKFFMEIYKDTTPFLASQQQHENLMQAIKDKNIQQAVAVANQIIQHK
;
A
#
# COMPACT_ATOMS: atom_id res chain seq x y z
N ARG A 1 -9.34 8.45 7.68
CA ARG A 1 -8.40 7.50 7.13
C ARG A 1 -8.40 7.48 5.60
N HIS A 2 -9.57 7.32 4.98
CA HIS A 2 -9.66 7.27 3.52
C HIS A 2 -9.17 8.57 2.87
N VAL A 3 -9.53 9.72 3.44
CA VAL A 3 -9.10 11.03 2.92
C VAL A 3 -7.58 11.14 2.95
N LEU A 4 -6.96 10.72 4.06
CA LEU A 4 -5.50 10.75 4.21
C LEU A 4 -4.84 9.84 3.17
N GLU A 5 -5.29 8.60 3.05
CA GLU A 5 -4.72 7.63 2.12
C GLU A 5 -4.83 8.08 0.67
N LEU A 6 -5.99 8.61 0.25
CA LEU A 6 -6.19 9.08 -1.11
C LEU A 6 -5.31 10.30 -1.41
N LYS A 7 -5.12 11.19 -0.43
CA LYS A 7 -4.24 12.35 -0.60
C LYS A 7 -2.78 11.94 -0.76
N ILE A 8 -2.35 10.94 0.01
CA ILE A 8 -1.00 10.37 -0.10
C ILE A 8 -0.79 9.77 -1.49
N ILE A 9 -1.74 9.00 -1.99
CA ILE A 9 -1.69 8.38 -3.32
C ILE A 9 -1.58 9.44 -4.42
N GLU A 10 -2.41 10.46 -4.36
CA GLU A 10 -2.38 11.57 -5.32
C GLU A 10 -1.01 12.22 -5.38
N LYS A 11 -0.45 12.55 -4.21
CA LYS A 11 0.85 13.21 -4.12
C LYS A 11 2.00 12.27 -4.52
N ALA A 12 1.91 11.00 -4.19
CA ALA A 12 2.92 10.01 -4.58
C ALA A 12 2.98 9.84 -6.09
N ALA A 13 1.82 9.84 -6.76
CA ALA A 13 1.77 9.75 -8.21
C ALA A 13 2.46 10.95 -8.90
N VAL A 14 2.44 12.11 -8.26
CA VAL A 14 3.14 13.30 -8.76
C VAL A 14 4.63 13.25 -8.43
N ASN A 15 4.98 12.87 -7.20
CA ASN A 15 6.31 13.07 -6.62
C ASN A 15 7.13 11.79 -6.46
N ARG A 16 6.66 10.66 -6.91
CA ARG A 16 7.32 9.37 -6.70
C ARG A 16 8.79 9.41 -7.06
N THR A 17 9.62 8.70 -6.30
CA THR A 17 11.06 8.60 -6.51
C THR A 17 11.44 7.21 -7.03
N ALA A 18 12.63 7.09 -7.63
CA ALA A 18 13.16 5.81 -8.07
C ALA A 18 13.32 4.85 -6.89
N LYS A 19 13.81 5.36 -5.75
CA LYS A 19 13.95 4.58 -4.52
C LYS A 19 12.59 4.09 -4.02
N GLY A 20 11.60 4.97 -4.02
CA GLY A 20 10.24 4.62 -3.61
C GLY A 20 9.64 3.53 -4.46
N LEU A 21 9.80 3.60 -5.78
CA LEU A 21 9.33 2.57 -6.69
C LEU A 21 10.00 1.23 -6.44
N LYS A 22 11.31 1.24 -6.17
CA LYS A 22 12.05 0.03 -5.84
C LYS A 22 11.53 -0.60 -4.54
N ASP A 23 11.31 0.22 -3.52
CA ASP A 23 10.77 -0.25 -2.24
C ASP A 23 9.35 -0.80 -2.38
N MET A 24 8.51 -0.13 -3.19
CA MET A 24 7.16 -0.62 -3.51
C MET A 24 7.21 -1.98 -4.18
N ALA A 25 8.07 -2.16 -5.19
CA ALA A 25 8.20 -3.41 -5.93
C ALA A 25 8.64 -4.55 -5.02
N LEU A 26 9.61 -4.30 -4.13
CA LEU A 26 10.09 -5.29 -3.17
C LEU A 26 8.97 -5.69 -2.20
N ALA A 27 8.25 -4.71 -1.69
CA ALA A 27 7.14 -4.97 -0.75
C ALA A 27 6.05 -5.80 -1.41
N LEU A 28 5.70 -5.53 -2.66
CA LEU A 28 4.69 -6.32 -3.39
C LEU A 28 5.16 -7.75 -3.67
N LYS A 29 6.44 -7.91 -3.97
CA LYS A 29 7.02 -9.25 -4.16
C LYS A 29 6.93 -10.06 -2.87
N ASN A 30 7.28 -9.45 -1.74
CA ASN A 30 7.19 -10.09 -0.42
C ASN A 30 5.75 -10.39 -0.03
N ARG A 31 4.84 -9.46 -0.32
CA ARG A 31 3.41 -9.63 -0.05
C ARG A 31 2.86 -10.86 -0.76
N ALA A 32 3.16 -11.02 -2.05
CA ALA A 32 2.73 -12.18 -2.82
C ALA A 32 3.35 -13.48 -2.30
N LYS A 33 4.65 -13.43 -1.99
CA LYS A 33 5.39 -14.60 -1.47
C LYS A 33 4.77 -15.10 -0.16
N TYR A 34 4.54 -14.20 0.79
CA TYR A 34 4.03 -14.58 2.09
C TYR A 34 2.54 -14.93 2.05
N ALA A 35 1.78 -14.31 1.12
CA ALA A 35 0.39 -14.71 0.92
C ALA A 35 0.30 -16.14 0.40
N ALA A 36 1.13 -16.51 -0.57
CA ALA A 36 1.20 -17.87 -1.11
C ALA A 36 1.68 -18.89 -0.08
N ALA A 37 2.56 -18.47 0.83
CA ALA A 37 3.08 -19.31 1.91
C ALA A 37 2.12 -19.39 3.12
N GLU A 38 0.98 -18.72 3.05
CA GLU A 38 0.00 -18.68 4.14
C GLU A 38 0.57 -18.10 5.45
N ASN A 39 1.55 -17.19 5.32
CA ASN A 39 2.17 -16.50 6.46
C ASN A 39 1.51 -15.14 6.64
N LEU A 40 0.45 -15.10 7.44
CA LEU A 40 -0.36 -13.89 7.61
C LEU A 40 0.46 -12.74 8.21
N ILE A 41 1.24 -12.99 9.24
CA ILE A 41 2.03 -11.94 9.92
C ILE A 41 2.96 -11.26 8.94
N ALA A 42 3.76 -12.04 8.21
CA ALA A 42 4.71 -11.49 7.24
C ALA A 42 4.00 -10.82 6.05
N CYS A 43 2.86 -11.36 5.64
CA CYS A 43 2.07 -10.79 4.56
C CYS A 43 1.53 -9.40 4.93
N VAL A 44 0.99 -9.26 6.14
CA VAL A 44 0.49 -7.97 6.66
C VAL A 44 1.64 -6.96 6.74
N GLU A 45 2.80 -7.38 7.24
CA GLU A 45 3.97 -6.50 7.31
C GLU A 45 4.39 -6.02 5.91
N ALA A 46 4.37 -6.91 4.93
CA ALA A 46 4.71 -6.56 3.55
C ALA A 46 3.68 -5.60 2.93
N ASP A 47 2.39 -5.82 3.21
CA ASP A 47 1.32 -4.92 2.76
C ASP A 47 1.53 -3.50 3.32
N ILE A 48 1.83 -3.40 4.61
CA ILE A 48 2.10 -2.12 5.26
C ILE A 48 3.36 -1.48 4.70
N ALA A 49 4.42 -2.27 4.45
CA ALA A 49 5.65 -1.76 3.85
C ALA A 49 5.40 -1.16 2.46
N PHE A 50 4.50 -1.74 1.67
CA PHE A 50 4.10 -1.20 0.38
C PHE A 50 3.47 0.19 0.53
N HIS A 51 2.48 0.31 1.41
CA HIS A 51 1.79 1.59 1.64
C HIS A 51 2.72 2.64 2.26
N SER A 52 3.65 2.22 3.12
CA SER A 52 4.67 3.11 3.69
C SER A 52 5.62 3.65 2.62
N ALA A 53 6.01 2.80 1.66
CA ALA A 53 6.85 3.23 0.55
C ALA A 53 6.14 4.28 -0.31
N ILE A 54 4.84 4.14 -0.51
CA ILE A 54 4.03 5.14 -1.19
C ILE A 54 4.04 6.46 -0.39
N ALA A 55 3.80 6.38 0.92
CA ALA A 55 3.78 7.57 1.77
C ALA A 55 5.12 8.30 1.77
N GLU A 56 6.23 7.57 1.79
CA GLU A 56 7.57 8.17 1.71
C GLU A 56 7.82 8.87 0.38
N SER A 57 7.13 8.46 -0.67
CA SER A 57 7.26 9.03 -2.02
C SER A 57 6.30 10.18 -2.28
N CYS A 58 5.45 10.55 -1.32
CA CYS A 58 4.43 11.58 -1.56
C CYS A 58 4.97 13.02 -1.55
N GLY A 59 6.21 13.22 -1.10
CA GLY A 59 6.83 14.55 -1.09
C GLY A 59 6.32 15.48 0.01
N ASN A 60 5.66 14.93 1.03
CA ASN A 60 5.10 15.71 2.13
C ASN A 60 5.40 15.01 3.46
N ASN A 61 6.34 15.55 4.22
CA ASN A 61 6.80 14.96 5.48
C ASN A 61 5.71 14.84 6.53
N ILE A 62 4.74 15.74 6.53
CA ILE A 62 3.62 15.68 7.48
C ILE A 62 2.73 14.48 7.18
N LEU A 63 2.40 14.27 5.91
CA LEU A 63 1.60 13.12 5.49
C LEU A 63 2.33 11.80 5.75
N THR A 64 3.64 11.76 5.49
CA THR A 64 4.46 10.58 5.78
C THR A 64 4.42 10.24 7.27
N ALA A 65 4.61 11.23 8.14
CA ALA A 65 4.58 11.04 9.59
C ALA A 65 3.21 10.59 10.08
N LEU A 66 2.14 11.16 9.52
CA LEU A 66 0.77 10.75 9.87
C LEU A 66 0.51 9.31 9.45
N TYR A 67 0.99 8.90 8.27
CA TYR A 67 0.82 7.52 7.83
C TYR A 67 1.60 6.56 8.72
N ASP A 68 2.83 6.90 9.11
CA ASP A 68 3.65 6.05 9.99
C ASP A 68 2.94 5.79 11.32
N THR A 69 2.31 6.81 11.88
CA THR A 69 1.52 6.65 13.11
C THR A 69 0.31 5.76 12.86
N LEU A 70 -0.39 5.98 11.74
CA LEU A 70 -1.58 5.21 11.39
C LEU A 70 -1.24 3.74 11.13
N SER A 71 -0.09 3.44 10.51
CA SER A 71 0.29 2.09 10.11
C SER A 71 0.38 1.10 11.28
N VAL A 72 0.75 1.58 12.47
CA VAL A 72 0.77 0.76 13.68
C VAL A 72 -0.64 0.26 14.01
N HIS A 73 -1.62 1.14 13.90
CA HIS A 73 -3.02 0.80 14.17
C HIS A 73 -3.60 -0.10 13.07
N VAL A 74 -3.21 0.14 11.82
CA VAL A 74 -3.63 -0.70 10.68
C VAL A 74 -3.11 -2.12 10.85
N ASN A 75 -1.85 -2.29 11.25
CA ASN A 75 -1.27 -3.61 11.50
C ASN A 75 -2.08 -4.35 12.56
N LYS A 76 -2.32 -3.71 13.69
CA LYS A 76 -3.08 -4.31 14.79
C LYS A 76 -4.47 -4.69 14.35
N PHE A 77 -5.15 -3.82 13.63
CA PHE A 77 -6.49 -4.07 13.12
C PHE A 77 -6.53 -5.27 12.17
N PHE A 78 -5.59 -5.35 11.23
CA PHE A 78 -5.52 -6.46 10.27
C PHE A 78 -5.28 -7.79 10.98
N MET A 79 -4.40 -7.81 11.99
CA MET A 79 -4.16 -9.03 12.75
C MET A 79 -5.37 -9.48 13.58
N GLU A 80 -6.26 -8.56 13.92
CA GLU A 80 -7.49 -8.89 14.63
C GLU A 80 -8.59 -9.42 13.70
N ILE A 81 -8.70 -8.89 12.47
CA ILE A 81 -9.83 -9.21 11.58
C ILE A 81 -9.54 -10.30 10.57
N TYR A 82 -8.30 -10.45 10.12
CA TYR A 82 -7.95 -11.46 9.12
C TYR A 82 -7.48 -12.76 9.79
N LYS A 83 -7.97 -13.88 9.29
CA LYS A 83 -7.63 -15.21 9.81
C LYS A 83 -6.61 -15.92 8.91
N ASP A 84 -6.55 -15.55 7.65
CA ASP A 84 -5.66 -16.13 6.66
C ASP A 84 -5.30 -15.14 5.58
N THR A 85 -4.47 -15.55 4.61
CA THR A 85 -3.97 -14.67 3.57
C THR A 85 -4.86 -14.58 2.33
N THR A 86 -6.01 -15.23 2.32
CA THR A 86 -6.91 -15.25 1.16
C THR A 86 -7.26 -13.85 0.65
N PRO A 87 -7.65 -12.88 1.52
CA PRO A 87 -7.95 -11.52 1.04
C PRO A 87 -6.74 -10.84 0.40
N PHE A 88 -5.53 -11.16 0.84
CA PHE A 88 -4.30 -10.58 0.30
C PHE A 88 -3.99 -11.15 -1.09
N LEU A 89 -4.21 -12.45 -1.29
CA LEU A 89 -4.10 -13.07 -2.61
C LEU A 89 -5.12 -12.45 -3.58
N ALA A 90 -6.35 -12.28 -3.14
CA ALA A 90 -7.42 -11.73 -3.96
C ALA A 90 -7.15 -10.29 -4.42
N SER A 91 -6.43 -9.49 -3.61
CA SER A 91 -6.17 -8.08 -3.90
C SER A 91 -4.76 -7.80 -4.43
N GLN A 92 -3.95 -8.83 -4.65
CA GLN A 92 -2.56 -8.62 -5.11
C GLN A 92 -2.52 -7.87 -6.44
N GLN A 93 -3.34 -8.26 -7.41
CA GLN A 93 -3.34 -7.62 -8.73
C GLN A 93 -3.69 -6.14 -8.64
N GLN A 94 -4.64 -5.77 -7.78
CA GLN A 94 -5.01 -4.35 -7.61
C GLN A 94 -3.85 -3.55 -7.03
N HIS A 95 -3.06 -4.14 -6.12
CA HIS A 95 -1.88 -3.48 -5.57
C HIS A 95 -0.80 -3.30 -6.64
N GLU A 96 -0.61 -4.30 -7.51
CA GLU A 96 0.31 -4.19 -8.65
C GLU A 96 -0.15 -3.07 -9.61
N ASN A 97 -1.45 -2.99 -9.87
CA ASN A 97 -2.03 -1.95 -10.72
C ASN A 97 -1.82 -0.55 -10.11
N LEU A 98 -1.94 -0.45 -8.79
CA LEU A 98 -1.70 0.82 -8.09
C LEU A 98 -0.25 1.26 -8.27
N MET A 99 0.70 0.36 -8.06
CA MET A 99 2.12 0.68 -8.25
C MET A 99 2.40 1.13 -9.68
N GLN A 100 1.82 0.46 -10.67
CA GLN A 100 2.01 0.82 -12.07
C GLN A 100 1.48 2.22 -12.37
N ALA A 101 0.30 2.56 -11.84
CA ALA A 101 -0.29 3.89 -12.03
C ALA A 101 0.58 4.98 -11.40
N ILE A 102 1.14 4.72 -10.22
CA ILE A 102 2.06 5.64 -9.55
C ILE A 102 3.35 5.80 -10.38
N LYS A 103 3.90 4.69 -10.87
CA LYS A 103 5.09 4.68 -11.70
C LYS A 103 4.88 5.53 -12.96
N ASP A 104 3.72 5.43 -13.58
CA ASP A 104 3.36 6.14 -14.80
C ASP A 104 2.93 7.59 -14.54
N LYS A 105 2.88 8.01 -13.27
CA LYS A 105 2.35 9.32 -12.86
C LYS A 105 0.94 9.57 -13.36
N ASN A 106 0.16 8.50 -13.43
CA ASN A 106 -1.26 8.58 -13.80
C ASN A 106 -2.09 8.79 -12.54
N ILE A 107 -2.29 10.05 -12.16
CA ILE A 107 -2.95 10.44 -10.91
C ILE A 107 -4.38 9.88 -10.84
N GLN A 108 -5.15 10.05 -11.90
CA GLN A 108 -6.55 9.60 -11.92
C GLN A 108 -6.65 8.09 -11.72
N GLN A 109 -5.83 7.32 -12.43
CA GLN A 109 -5.85 5.87 -12.33
C GLN A 109 -5.37 5.41 -10.95
N ALA A 110 -4.33 6.03 -10.41
CA ALA A 110 -3.81 5.71 -9.08
C ALA A 110 -4.89 5.91 -8.01
N VAL A 111 -5.59 7.04 -8.05
CA VAL A 111 -6.67 7.34 -7.10
C VAL A 111 -7.83 6.37 -7.28
N ALA A 112 -8.21 6.06 -8.52
CA ALA A 112 -9.31 5.13 -8.79
C ALA A 112 -9.00 3.72 -8.26
N VAL A 113 -7.80 3.21 -8.52
CA VAL A 113 -7.39 1.88 -8.03
C VAL A 113 -7.29 1.87 -6.50
N ALA A 114 -6.68 2.91 -5.91
CA ALA A 114 -6.58 3.02 -4.46
C ALA A 114 -7.97 3.03 -3.81
N ASN A 115 -8.92 3.73 -4.40
CA ASN A 115 -10.28 3.78 -3.89
C ASN A 115 -10.96 2.40 -3.92
N GLN A 116 -10.72 1.62 -4.97
CA GLN A 116 -11.20 0.24 -5.06
C GLN A 116 -10.61 -0.63 -3.94
N ILE A 117 -9.31 -0.52 -3.69
CA ILE A 117 -8.63 -1.27 -2.62
C ILE A 117 -9.23 -0.91 -1.27
N ILE A 118 -9.41 0.38 -0.98
CA ILE A 118 -9.94 0.87 0.29
C ILE A 118 -11.37 0.38 0.51
N GLN A 119 -12.21 0.42 -0.52
CA GLN A 119 -13.61 0.02 -0.41
C GLN A 119 -13.80 -1.47 -0.13
N HIS A 120 -12.82 -2.31 -0.48
CA HIS A 120 -12.90 -3.76 -0.27
C HIS A 120 -12.27 -4.21 1.06
N LYS A 121 -11.83 -3.28 1.87
CA LYS A 121 -11.34 -3.54 3.23
C LYS A 121 -12.47 -3.33 4.21
#